data_f3ddc05bfb5184097596478fc0f4c3c1
#
_entry.id   f3ddc05bfb5184097596478fc0f4c3c1
#
_cell.length_a   1.000
_cell.length_b   1.000
_cell.length_c   1.000
_cell.angle_alpha   90.00
_cell.angle_beta   90.00
_cell.angle_gamma   90.00
#
_symmetry.space_group_name_H-M   'P 1'
#
loop_
_entity.id
_entity.type
_entity.pdbx_description
1 polymer ?
#
loop_
_entity_poly.entity_id
_entity_poly.type
_entity_poly.pdbx_seq_one_letter_code
_entity_poly.pdbx_strand_id
1 'polypeptide(L)'
;RGIVNKNYKENLLRSFKQSFKNGYGVETDIHATKDNKFICFHDFTLKRIFKKDLSVKNLNYSKINEISIKFGKPIPLLNDLLKASKNKHPLFIEIKPTFSKSLLEKLTKETSNFTKCVFISFKHKNISNLLKIKKSTKVGLSFAPPTSVKNIIKKSNDKNINCLILDKFYLKNEKVQSLKIKKYYYTIRTKLEFNSYKENNNLIFENL
;
A
#
# COMPACT_ATOMS: atom_id res chain seq x y z
N ARG A 1 1.31 -3.45 -5.23
CA ARG A 1 0.81 -4.85 -5.34
C ARG A 1 1.88 -5.82 -5.84
N GLY A 2 3.14 -5.38 -5.92
CA GLY A 2 4.22 -6.11 -6.55
C GLY A 2 4.10 -6.11 -8.08
N ILE A 3 5.04 -6.80 -8.75
CA ILE A 3 4.96 -6.98 -10.20
C ILE A 3 3.72 -7.80 -10.55
N VAL A 4 2.93 -7.29 -11.49
CA VAL A 4 1.73 -7.95 -12.04
C VAL A 4 1.92 -8.11 -13.53
N ASN A 5 1.78 -9.33 -14.06
CA ASN A 5 1.82 -9.65 -15.47
C ASN A 5 1.27 -11.08 -15.71
N LYS A 6 1.54 -11.70 -16.87
CA LYS A 6 1.08 -13.07 -17.18
C LYS A 6 1.52 -14.09 -16.12
N ASN A 7 2.76 -13.98 -15.60
CA ASN A 7 3.38 -14.93 -14.67
C ASN A 7 3.17 -14.56 -13.19
N TYR A 8 2.94 -13.29 -12.90
CA TYR A 8 2.84 -12.76 -11.55
C TYR A 8 1.48 -12.11 -11.32
N LYS A 9 0.81 -12.49 -10.26
CA LYS A 9 -0.49 -11.92 -9.86
C LYS A 9 -0.32 -10.96 -8.68
N GLU A 10 -1.27 -10.02 -8.55
CA GLU A 10 -1.25 -9.01 -7.48
C GLU A 10 -1.18 -9.62 -6.08
N ASN A 11 -0.46 -8.96 -5.19
CA ASN A 11 -0.37 -9.27 -3.76
C ASN A 11 0.08 -10.72 -3.42
N LEU A 12 0.79 -11.39 -4.32
CA LEU A 12 1.41 -12.69 -4.01
C LEU A 12 2.86 -12.53 -3.57
N LEU A 13 3.29 -13.37 -2.64
CA LEU A 13 4.67 -13.33 -2.12
C LEU A 13 5.72 -13.48 -3.24
N ARG A 14 5.45 -14.32 -4.26
CA ARG A 14 6.32 -14.46 -5.44
C ARG A 14 6.44 -13.15 -6.24
N SER A 15 5.35 -12.39 -6.37
CA SER A 15 5.34 -11.10 -7.06
C SER A 15 6.14 -10.05 -6.30
N PHE A 16 6.05 -10.04 -4.98
CA PHE A 16 6.88 -9.18 -4.12
C PHE A 16 8.37 -9.53 -4.23
N LYS A 17 8.71 -10.81 -4.11
CA LYS A 17 10.11 -11.27 -4.26
C LYS A 17 10.69 -10.89 -5.63
N GLN A 18 9.90 -10.99 -6.71
CA GLN A 18 10.35 -10.59 -8.03
C GLN A 18 10.57 -9.08 -8.13
N SER A 19 9.68 -8.26 -7.51
CA SER A 19 9.89 -6.81 -7.41
C SER A 19 11.23 -6.48 -6.74
N PHE A 20 11.52 -7.11 -5.61
CA PHE A 20 12.78 -6.93 -4.90
C PHE A 20 14.00 -7.37 -5.70
N LYS A 21 13.90 -8.51 -6.42
CA LYS A 21 14.97 -8.98 -7.30
C LYS A 21 15.29 -7.95 -8.41
N ASN A 22 14.27 -7.23 -8.87
CA ASN A 22 14.42 -6.18 -9.87
C ASN A 22 14.82 -4.82 -9.27
N GLY A 23 15.14 -4.75 -7.97
CA GLY A 23 15.53 -3.51 -7.30
C GLY A 23 14.39 -2.57 -6.92
N TYR A 24 13.14 -2.96 -7.13
CA TYR A 24 11.99 -2.12 -6.83
C TYR A 24 11.53 -2.23 -5.37
N GLY A 25 10.96 -1.15 -4.85
CA GLY A 25 10.09 -1.19 -3.67
C GLY A 25 8.73 -1.82 -4.01
N VAL A 26 7.92 -2.04 -2.98
CA VAL A 26 6.58 -2.60 -3.13
C VAL A 26 5.56 -1.69 -2.46
N GLU A 27 4.46 -1.48 -3.13
CA GLU A 27 3.22 -1.00 -2.52
C GLU A 27 2.26 -2.18 -2.37
N THR A 28 1.54 -2.24 -1.26
CA THR A 28 0.54 -3.27 -0.97
C THR A 28 -0.54 -2.74 -0.04
N ASP A 29 -1.74 -3.26 -0.24
CA ASP A 29 -2.88 -3.00 0.65
C ASP A 29 -2.92 -4.02 1.78
N ILE A 30 -3.28 -3.59 2.99
CA ILE A 30 -3.49 -4.52 4.10
C ILE A 30 -4.91 -4.44 4.65
N HIS A 31 -5.39 -5.61 5.05
CA HIS A 31 -6.58 -5.79 5.87
C HIS A 31 -6.24 -6.54 7.15
N ALA A 32 -7.04 -6.33 8.19
CA ALA A 32 -7.05 -7.19 9.37
C ALA A 32 -8.15 -8.24 9.22
N THR A 33 -7.82 -9.49 9.48
CA THR A 33 -8.76 -10.62 9.57
C THR A 33 -9.52 -10.60 10.90
N LYS A 34 -10.53 -11.47 11.07
CA LYS A 34 -11.28 -11.62 12.32
C LYS A 34 -10.38 -11.94 13.52
N ASP A 35 -9.33 -12.73 13.31
CA ASP A 35 -8.31 -13.07 14.31
C ASP A 35 -7.13 -12.08 14.34
N ASN A 36 -7.36 -10.85 13.84
CA ASN A 36 -6.40 -9.76 13.88
C ASN A 36 -5.04 -10.06 13.21
N LYS A 37 -5.01 -10.90 12.18
CA LYS A 37 -3.83 -11.08 11.33
C LYS A 37 -3.85 -10.05 10.20
N PHE A 38 -2.70 -9.45 9.90
CA PHE A 38 -2.59 -8.54 8.75
C PHE A 38 -2.24 -9.34 7.50
N ILE A 39 -3.07 -9.22 6.46
CA ILE A 39 -2.90 -9.88 5.16
C ILE A 39 -2.68 -8.85 4.05
N CYS A 40 -1.88 -9.20 3.04
CA CYS A 40 -1.69 -8.38 1.85
C CYS A 40 -2.78 -8.71 0.83
N PHE A 41 -3.81 -7.87 0.79
CA PHE A 41 -4.97 -8.06 -0.09
C PHE A 41 -5.69 -6.73 -0.34
N HIS A 42 -6.14 -6.50 -1.59
CA HIS A 42 -6.74 -5.22 -1.97
C HIS A 42 -8.22 -5.09 -1.58
N ASP A 43 -9.02 -6.12 -1.87
CA ASP A 43 -10.47 -6.02 -1.81
C ASP A 43 -11.01 -6.25 -0.39
N PHE A 44 -12.18 -5.71 -0.08
CA PHE A 44 -12.87 -5.95 1.19
C PHE A 44 -13.51 -7.34 1.26
N THR A 45 -13.73 -7.97 0.10
CA THR A 45 -14.30 -9.33 0.00
C THR A 45 -13.46 -10.20 -0.92
N LEU A 46 -13.62 -11.51 -0.80
CA LEU A 46 -12.94 -12.50 -1.63
C LEU A 46 -13.56 -12.68 -3.03
N LYS A 47 -14.62 -11.89 -3.37
CA LYS A 47 -15.46 -12.10 -4.56
C LYS A 47 -14.69 -11.98 -5.89
N ARG A 48 -13.93 -10.91 -6.09
CA ARG A 48 -13.25 -10.65 -7.38
C ARG A 48 -12.24 -11.74 -7.72
N ILE A 49 -11.41 -12.12 -6.76
CA ILE A 49 -10.29 -13.05 -7.00
C ILE A 49 -10.71 -14.52 -6.81
N PHE A 50 -11.55 -14.81 -5.81
CA PHE A 50 -11.86 -16.18 -5.38
C PHE A 50 -13.32 -16.58 -5.59
N LYS A 51 -14.15 -15.72 -6.23
CA LYS A 51 -15.57 -15.99 -6.50
C LYS A 51 -16.39 -16.35 -5.25
N LYS A 52 -15.95 -15.88 -4.08
CA LYS A 52 -16.62 -16.07 -2.78
C LYS A 52 -17.05 -14.73 -2.23
N ASP A 53 -18.35 -14.52 -2.04
CA ASP A 53 -18.87 -13.27 -1.48
C ASP A 53 -18.75 -13.27 0.06
N LEU A 54 -17.51 -13.31 0.53
CA LEU A 54 -17.12 -13.36 1.93
C LEU A 54 -16.26 -12.16 2.29
N SER A 55 -16.64 -11.47 3.35
CA SER A 55 -15.88 -10.30 3.83
C SER A 55 -14.61 -10.75 4.59
N VAL A 56 -13.47 -10.16 4.23
CA VAL A 56 -12.16 -10.43 4.86
C VAL A 56 -12.22 -10.24 6.38
N LYS A 57 -12.85 -9.17 6.86
CA LYS A 57 -12.93 -8.85 8.31
C LYS A 57 -13.70 -9.89 9.13
N ASN A 58 -14.54 -10.71 8.49
CA ASN A 58 -15.39 -11.68 9.15
C ASN A 58 -14.77 -13.09 9.18
N LEU A 59 -13.60 -13.27 8.56
CA LEU A 59 -12.93 -14.57 8.43
C LEU A 59 -11.62 -14.60 9.22
N ASN A 60 -11.34 -15.73 9.86
CA ASN A 60 -10.00 -16.01 10.38
C ASN A 60 -9.04 -16.26 9.22
N TYR A 61 -7.76 -15.97 9.44
CA TYR A 61 -6.73 -16.16 8.41
C TYR A 61 -6.67 -17.60 7.90
N SER A 62 -6.86 -18.60 8.77
CA SER A 62 -6.87 -20.01 8.36
C SER A 62 -7.87 -20.29 7.23
N LYS A 63 -9.09 -19.74 7.34
CA LYS A 63 -10.12 -19.89 6.31
C LYS A 63 -9.80 -19.16 5.01
N ILE A 64 -9.27 -17.95 5.12
CA ILE A 64 -8.80 -17.17 3.96
C ILE A 64 -7.66 -17.91 3.25
N ASN A 65 -6.72 -18.46 3.99
CA ASN A 65 -5.58 -19.19 3.45
C ASN A 65 -6.03 -20.48 2.75
N GLU A 66 -6.93 -21.27 3.37
CA GLU A 66 -7.54 -22.46 2.75
C GLU A 66 -8.14 -22.13 1.38
N ILE A 67 -9.00 -21.09 1.33
CA ILE A 67 -9.64 -20.66 0.08
C ILE A 67 -8.56 -20.24 -0.94
N SER A 68 -7.62 -19.41 -0.54
CA SER A 68 -6.62 -18.81 -1.43
C SER A 68 -5.67 -19.87 -2.03
N ILE A 69 -5.30 -20.89 -1.26
CA ILE A 69 -4.48 -22.02 -1.72
C ILE A 69 -5.24 -22.85 -2.76
N LYS A 70 -6.54 -23.18 -2.53
CA LYS A 70 -7.37 -23.91 -3.49
C LYS A 70 -7.45 -23.23 -4.85
N PHE A 71 -7.32 -21.90 -4.91
CA PHE A 71 -7.28 -21.13 -6.16
C PHE A 71 -5.85 -20.90 -6.70
N GLY A 72 -4.82 -21.51 -6.09
CA GLY A 72 -3.43 -21.31 -6.49
C GLY A 72 -2.89 -19.90 -6.29
N LYS A 73 -3.54 -19.10 -5.42
CA LYS A 73 -3.22 -17.69 -5.16
C LYS A 73 -3.13 -17.43 -3.65
N PRO A 74 -2.19 -18.07 -2.93
CA PRO A 74 -2.11 -17.94 -1.47
C PRO A 74 -1.89 -16.48 -1.06
N ILE A 75 -2.81 -15.97 -0.22
CA ILE A 75 -2.72 -14.60 0.31
C ILE A 75 -1.66 -14.57 1.41
N PRO A 76 -0.57 -13.79 1.26
CA PRO A 76 0.47 -13.72 2.27
C PRO A 76 0.06 -12.88 3.47
N LEU A 77 0.62 -13.19 4.62
CA LEU A 77 0.63 -12.30 5.77
C LEU A 77 1.56 -11.10 5.50
N LEU A 78 1.28 -9.97 6.14
CA LEU A 78 2.20 -8.82 6.14
C LEU A 78 3.60 -9.24 6.61
N ASN A 79 3.68 -10.09 7.63
CA ASN A 79 4.96 -10.57 8.14
C ASN A 79 5.79 -11.33 7.09
N ASP A 80 5.15 -12.05 6.16
CA ASP A 80 5.85 -12.74 5.06
C ASP A 80 6.47 -11.73 4.08
N LEU A 81 5.75 -10.66 3.78
CA LEU A 81 6.27 -9.55 2.98
C LEU A 81 7.43 -8.83 3.67
N LEU A 82 7.27 -8.52 4.96
CA LEU A 82 8.31 -7.88 5.77
C LEU A 82 9.62 -8.68 5.76
N LYS A 83 9.53 -9.99 6.03
CA LYS A 83 10.68 -10.90 5.96
C LYS A 83 11.30 -10.95 4.56
N ALA A 84 10.46 -11.04 3.51
CA ALA A 84 10.93 -11.08 2.13
C ALA A 84 11.66 -9.80 1.71
N SER A 85 11.29 -8.63 2.25
CA SER A 85 11.94 -7.35 1.97
C SER A 85 13.36 -7.24 2.53
N LYS A 86 13.69 -8.08 3.53
CA LYS A 86 14.97 -8.06 4.28
C LYS A 86 15.33 -6.65 4.80
N ASN A 87 14.33 -5.78 4.99
CA ASN A 87 14.50 -4.36 5.33
C ASN A 87 15.42 -3.59 4.35
N LYS A 88 15.59 -4.07 3.11
CA LYS A 88 16.43 -3.46 2.07
C LYS A 88 15.64 -2.57 1.13
N HIS A 89 14.38 -2.92 0.87
CA HIS A 89 13.52 -2.26 -0.10
C HIS A 89 12.42 -1.44 0.58
N PRO A 90 12.04 -0.27 0.03
CA PRO A 90 10.91 0.50 0.57
C PRO A 90 9.59 -0.27 0.41
N LEU A 91 8.78 -0.25 1.48
CA LEU A 91 7.46 -0.84 1.52
C LEU A 91 6.44 0.26 1.82
N PHE A 92 5.55 0.51 0.86
CA PHE A 92 4.37 1.34 1.05
C PHE A 92 3.19 0.45 1.44
N ILE A 93 2.72 0.58 2.68
CA ILE A 93 1.69 -0.28 3.26
C ILE A 93 0.40 0.53 3.39
N GLU A 94 -0.54 0.31 2.46
CA GLU A 94 -1.85 0.98 2.51
C GLU A 94 -2.76 0.31 3.54
N ILE A 95 -3.17 1.08 4.55
CA ILE A 95 -4.19 0.66 5.50
C ILE A 95 -5.56 0.90 4.84
N LYS A 96 -6.17 -0.17 4.31
CA LYS A 96 -7.39 -0.09 3.49
C LYS A 96 -8.64 0.24 4.30
N PRO A 97 -9.01 -0.53 5.36
CA PRO A 97 -10.12 -0.18 6.24
C PRO A 97 -9.71 0.85 7.29
N THR A 98 -10.67 1.38 8.02
CA THR A 98 -10.37 2.10 9.27
C THR A 98 -9.99 1.08 10.33
N PHE A 99 -8.76 1.18 10.86
CA PHE A 99 -8.30 0.33 11.95
C PHE A 99 -8.63 0.94 13.32
N SER A 100 -8.92 0.07 14.28
CA SER A 100 -9.02 0.46 15.69
C SER A 100 -7.65 0.85 16.24
N LYS A 101 -7.62 1.54 17.38
CA LYS A 101 -6.36 1.89 18.07
C LYS A 101 -5.53 0.64 18.35
N SER A 102 -6.13 -0.43 18.86
CA SER A 102 -5.44 -1.70 19.16
C SER A 102 -4.82 -2.35 17.91
N LEU A 103 -5.51 -2.32 16.76
CA LEU A 103 -4.93 -2.80 15.50
C LEU A 103 -3.76 -1.96 15.03
N LEU A 104 -3.83 -0.63 15.18
CA LEU A 104 -2.71 0.26 14.82
C LEU A 104 -1.51 0.08 15.75
N GLU A 105 -1.72 -0.11 17.04
CA GLU A 105 -0.66 -0.45 18.01
C GLU A 105 0.01 -1.77 17.65
N LYS A 106 -0.79 -2.81 17.36
CA LYS A 106 -0.28 -4.10 16.89
C LYS A 106 0.53 -3.96 15.60
N LEU A 107 0.02 -3.22 14.61
CA LEU A 107 0.71 -2.97 13.34
C LEU A 107 2.06 -2.28 13.58
N THR A 108 2.08 -1.25 14.42
CA THR A 108 3.30 -0.52 14.79
C THR A 108 4.33 -1.45 15.47
N LYS A 109 3.87 -2.36 16.34
CA LYS A 109 4.73 -3.34 17.00
C LYS A 109 5.29 -4.35 16.00
N GLU A 110 4.45 -4.94 15.13
CA GLU A 110 4.90 -5.94 14.13
C GLU A 110 5.90 -5.38 13.11
N THR A 111 5.84 -4.07 12.85
CA THR A 111 6.72 -3.41 11.87
C THR A 111 7.90 -2.66 12.50
N SER A 112 8.06 -2.70 13.81
CA SER A 112 9.04 -1.88 14.55
C SER A 112 10.49 -2.03 14.07
N ASN A 113 10.87 -3.23 13.64
CA ASN A 113 12.21 -3.56 13.15
C ASN A 113 12.41 -3.28 11.64
N PHE A 114 11.38 -2.76 10.95
CA PHE A 114 11.41 -2.53 9.50
C PHE A 114 11.39 -1.04 9.17
N THR A 115 12.58 -0.43 9.14
CA THR A 115 12.77 1.03 8.97
C THR A 115 12.39 1.56 7.59
N LYS A 116 12.21 0.66 6.60
CA LYS A 116 11.84 1.01 5.22
C LYS A 116 10.31 1.03 4.99
N CYS A 117 9.49 0.78 6.02
CA CYS A 117 8.04 0.85 5.91
C CYS A 117 7.54 2.31 5.93
N VAL A 118 6.60 2.62 5.05
CA VAL A 118 5.83 3.86 5.01
C VAL A 118 4.34 3.48 5.01
N PHE A 119 3.60 3.90 6.03
CA PHE A 119 2.16 3.65 6.07
C PHE A 119 1.40 4.71 5.31
N ILE A 120 0.52 4.28 4.43
CA ILE A 120 -0.29 5.17 3.60
C ILE A 120 -1.78 4.84 3.76
N SER A 121 -2.65 5.79 3.52
CA SER A 121 -4.09 5.56 3.54
C SER A 121 -4.86 6.69 2.87
N PHE A 122 -5.94 6.35 2.17
CA PHE A 122 -6.99 7.30 1.79
C PHE A 122 -7.83 7.74 3.00
N LYS A 123 -7.89 6.88 4.03
CA LYS A 123 -8.55 7.20 5.30
C LYS A 123 -7.56 7.89 6.22
N HIS A 124 -7.38 9.19 6.05
CA HIS A 124 -6.36 9.98 6.76
C HIS A 124 -6.45 9.87 8.29
N LYS A 125 -7.60 9.46 8.84
CA LYS A 125 -7.76 9.15 10.27
C LYS A 125 -6.82 8.01 10.72
N ASN A 126 -6.56 7.01 9.87
CA ASN A 126 -5.56 5.97 10.17
C ASN A 126 -4.18 6.59 10.40
N ILE A 127 -3.79 7.51 9.52
CA ILE A 127 -2.48 8.17 9.58
C ILE A 127 -2.35 9.05 10.83
N SER A 128 -3.36 9.88 11.12
CA SER A 128 -3.35 10.72 12.32
C SER A 128 -3.31 9.89 13.61
N ASN A 129 -4.00 8.74 13.65
CA ASN A 129 -3.98 7.85 14.79
C ASN A 129 -2.63 7.13 14.95
N LEU A 130 -1.98 6.70 13.84
CA LEU A 130 -0.62 6.14 13.88
C LEU A 130 0.38 7.14 14.47
N LEU A 131 0.33 8.39 14.03
CA LEU A 131 1.21 9.45 14.55
C LEU A 131 1.00 9.74 16.05
N LYS A 132 -0.24 9.58 16.56
CA LYS A 132 -0.51 9.66 18.01
C LYS A 132 0.09 8.49 18.79
N ILE A 133 0.17 7.29 18.19
CA ILE A 133 0.78 6.11 18.81
C ILE A 133 2.31 6.22 18.78
N LYS A 134 2.88 6.58 17.63
CA LYS A 134 4.33 6.74 17.45
C LYS A 134 4.63 7.86 16.46
N LYS A 135 5.00 9.03 16.97
CA LYS A 135 5.26 10.24 16.16
C LYS A 135 6.35 10.05 15.08
N SER A 136 7.32 9.18 15.32
CA SER A 136 8.41 8.88 14.37
C SER A 136 8.02 7.90 13.26
N THR A 137 6.77 7.45 13.19
CA THR A 137 6.28 6.56 12.12
C THR A 137 6.31 7.28 10.78
N LYS A 138 6.92 6.65 9.76
CA LYS A 138 6.90 7.19 8.40
C LYS A 138 5.52 6.99 7.79
N VAL A 139 4.90 8.08 7.36
CA VAL A 139 3.53 8.08 6.87
C VAL A 139 3.35 8.91 5.60
N GLY A 140 2.36 8.55 4.80
CA GLY A 140 1.92 9.32 3.64
C GLY A 140 0.40 9.42 3.55
N LEU A 141 -0.07 10.44 2.86
CA LEU A 141 -1.49 10.64 2.57
C LEU A 141 -1.80 10.27 1.13
N SER A 142 -2.80 9.41 0.93
CA SER A 142 -3.28 9.02 -0.40
C SER A 142 -4.44 9.90 -0.85
N PHE A 143 -4.42 10.30 -2.12
CA PHE A 143 -5.45 11.14 -2.75
C PHE A 143 -5.84 10.61 -4.11
N ALA A 144 -7.15 10.59 -4.37
CA ALA A 144 -7.76 10.28 -5.66
C ALA A 144 -8.69 11.42 -6.10
N PRO A 145 -8.99 11.55 -7.40
CA PRO A 145 -10.07 12.40 -7.87
C PRO A 145 -11.41 12.04 -7.18
N PRO A 146 -12.26 13.03 -6.87
CA PRO A 146 -12.14 14.45 -7.20
C PRO A 146 -11.51 15.33 -6.10
N THR A 147 -10.50 14.85 -5.35
CA THR A 147 -9.87 15.67 -4.31
C THR A 147 -9.34 16.99 -4.89
N SER A 148 -9.76 18.13 -4.32
CA SER A 148 -9.31 19.42 -4.81
C SER A 148 -7.81 19.65 -4.53
N VAL A 149 -7.13 20.31 -5.45
CA VAL A 149 -5.71 20.71 -5.30
C VAL A 149 -5.49 21.53 -4.03
N LYS A 150 -6.44 22.43 -3.70
CA LYS A 150 -6.39 23.23 -2.44
C LYS A 150 -6.31 22.33 -1.20
N ASN A 151 -7.07 21.24 -1.16
CA ASN A 151 -7.04 20.30 -0.05
C ASN A 151 -5.71 19.52 0.01
N ILE A 152 -5.18 19.10 -1.14
CA ILE A 152 -3.87 18.44 -1.23
C ILE A 152 -2.78 19.37 -0.67
N ILE A 153 -2.74 20.63 -1.12
CA ILE A 153 -1.78 21.65 -0.64
C ILE A 153 -1.94 21.86 0.87
N LYS A 154 -3.17 22.05 1.37
CA LYS A 154 -3.41 22.21 2.81
C LYS A 154 -2.84 21.04 3.63
N LYS A 155 -3.06 19.82 3.17
CA LYS A 155 -2.59 18.60 3.85
C LYS A 155 -1.07 18.39 3.73
N SER A 156 -0.45 18.84 2.65
CA SER A 156 1.00 18.73 2.44
C SER A 156 1.83 19.61 3.37
N ASN A 157 1.21 20.59 4.03
CA ASN A 157 1.87 21.48 4.97
C ASN A 157 2.08 20.85 6.36
N ASP A 158 1.49 19.68 6.63
CA ASP A 158 1.73 18.97 7.89
C ASP A 158 3.14 18.34 7.88
N LYS A 159 4.04 18.88 8.70
CA LYS A 159 5.44 18.45 8.81
C LYS A 159 5.62 17.00 9.28
N ASN A 160 4.58 16.36 9.82
CA ASN A 160 4.62 14.95 10.20
C ASN A 160 4.36 14.01 9.01
N ILE A 161 3.91 14.54 7.87
CA ILE A 161 3.65 13.76 6.66
C ILE A 161 4.92 13.69 5.82
N ASN A 162 5.37 12.47 5.51
CA ASN A 162 6.63 12.23 4.78
C ASN A 162 6.46 12.25 3.26
N CYS A 163 5.25 11.89 2.76
CA CYS A 163 4.99 11.87 1.32
C CYS A 163 3.50 11.94 0.99
N LEU A 164 3.21 12.23 -0.27
CA LEU A 164 1.87 12.14 -0.86
C LEU A 164 1.84 10.99 -1.87
N ILE A 165 0.74 10.24 -1.85
CA ILE A 165 0.44 9.19 -2.82
C ILE A 165 -0.74 9.71 -3.66
N LEU A 166 -0.47 10.05 -4.89
CA LEU A 166 -1.37 10.81 -5.75
C LEU A 166 -1.80 9.99 -6.96
N ASP A 167 -3.08 10.05 -7.31
CA ASP A 167 -3.49 9.54 -8.61
C ASP A 167 -2.73 10.25 -9.74
N LYS A 168 -2.42 9.52 -10.81
CA LYS A 168 -1.74 10.06 -12.00
C LYS A 168 -2.46 11.24 -12.64
N PHE A 169 -3.73 11.44 -12.35
CA PHE A 169 -4.50 12.63 -12.73
C PHE A 169 -3.80 13.94 -12.33
N TYR A 170 -3.07 13.93 -11.21
CA TYR A 170 -2.36 15.11 -10.69
C TYR A 170 -0.95 15.30 -11.27
N LEU A 171 -0.44 14.39 -12.12
CA LEU A 171 0.93 14.46 -12.66
C LEU A 171 1.23 15.75 -13.40
N LYS A 172 0.25 16.27 -14.17
CA LYS A 172 0.41 17.49 -14.97
C LYS A 172 -0.02 18.77 -14.24
N ASN A 173 -0.39 18.69 -12.97
CA ASN A 173 -0.84 19.86 -12.22
C ASN A 173 0.35 20.62 -11.63
N GLU A 174 0.68 21.79 -12.13
CA GLU A 174 1.85 22.60 -11.75
C GLU A 174 1.86 22.92 -10.24
N LYS A 175 0.70 23.27 -9.64
CA LYS A 175 0.61 23.56 -8.21
C LYS A 175 0.93 22.36 -7.35
N VAL A 176 0.58 21.15 -7.82
CA VAL A 176 0.93 19.89 -7.14
C VAL A 176 2.42 19.59 -7.37
N GLN A 177 2.91 19.78 -8.60
CA GLN A 177 4.32 19.56 -8.93
C GLN A 177 5.27 20.46 -8.12
N SER A 178 4.91 21.71 -7.88
CA SER A 178 5.73 22.67 -7.12
C SER A 178 5.82 22.36 -5.62
N LEU A 179 5.01 21.44 -5.07
CA LEU A 179 5.10 21.06 -3.66
C LEU A 179 6.45 20.41 -3.35
N LYS A 180 7.13 20.88 -2.30
CA LYS A 180 8.45 20.36 -1.87
C LYS A 180 8.39 18.96 -1.25
N ILE A 181 7.21 18.53 -0.78
CA ILE A 181 7.01 17.20 -0.20
C ILE A 181 7.19 16.10 -1.27
N LYS A 182 7.74 14.95 -0.86
CA LYS A 182 7.93 13.80 -1.76
C LYS A 182 6.60 13.27 -2.28
N LYS A 183 6.49 13.06 -3.57
CA LYS A 183 5.27 12.60 -4.25
C LYS A 183 5.52 11.25 -4.93
N TYR A 184 4.51 10.38 -4.90
CA TYR A 184 4.44 9.12 -5.64
C TYR A 184 3.13 9.09 -6.40
N TYR A 185 3.17 8.73 -7.68
CA TYR A 185 1.99 8.73 -8.55
C TYR A 185 1.56 7.32 -8.92
N TYR A 186 0.29 6.99 -8.71
CA TYR A 186 -0.34 5.71 -9.04
C TYR A 186 -1.52 5.91 -10.01
N THR A 187 -2.00 4.94 -10.76
CA THR A 187 -1.32 3.71 -11.09
C THR A 187 -0.84 3.81 -12.53
N ILE A 188 0.45 3.67 -12.77
CA ILE A 188 1.02 3.65 -14.11
C ILE A 188 0.88 2.23 -14.64
N ARG A 189 0.28 2.06 -15.85
CA ARG A 189 -0.06 0.73 -16.37
C ARG A 189 0.54 0.42 -17.73
N THR A 190 1.15 1.38 -18.38
CA THR A 190 1.77 1.18 -19.69
C THR A 190 3.23 1.61 -19.69
N LYS A 191 4.04 0.95 -20.53
CA LYS A 191 5.45 1.32 -20.73
C LYS A 191 5.58 2.76 -21.26
N LEU A 192 4.63 3.20 -22.08
CA LEU A 192 4.60 4.57 -22.59
C LEU A 192 4.47 5.57 -21.45
N GLU A 193 3.45 5.43 -20.59
CA GLU A 193 3.28 6.29 -19.42
C GLU A 193 4.52 6.24 -18.50
N PHE A 194 5.03 5.04 -18.25
CA PHE A 194 6.21 4.89 -17.39
C PHE A 194 7.41 5.64 -17.94
N ASN A 195 7.73 5.47 -19.22
CA ASN A 195 8.85 6.13 -19.87
C ASN A 195 8.67 7.65 -19.94
N SER A 196 7.44 8.14 -20.10
CA SER A 196 7.14 9.57 -20.14
C SER A 196 7.37 10.30 -18.81
N TYR A 197 7.30 9.60 -17.68
CA TYR A 197 7.29 10.26 -16.36
C TYR A 197 8.38 9.78 -15.41
N LYS A 198 9.12 8.68 -15.69
CA LYS A 198 10.04 8.03 -14.75
C LYS A 198 11.24 8.90 -14.32
N GLU A 199 11.69 9.82 -15.17
CA GLU A 199 12.91 10.60 -14.90
C GLU A 199 12.68 11.64 -13.78
N ASN A 200 11.50 12.25 -13.74
CA ASN A 200 11.20 13.37 -12.83
C ASN A 200 10.19 13.01 -11.73
N ASN A 201 9.72 11.75 -11.69
CA ASN A 201 8.65 11.36 -10.76
C ASN A 201 8.91 10.00 -10.13
N ASN A 202 8.45 9.84 -8.87
CA ASN A 202 8.36 8.52 -8.27
C ASN A 202 7.02 7.88 -8.69
N LEU A 203 7.09 6.73 -9.32
CA LEU A 203 5.94 6.06 -9.91
C LEU A 203 5.58 4.76 -9.18
N ILE A 204 4.29 4.54 -8.95
CA ILE A 204 3.72 3.26 -8.54
C ILE A 204 3.07 2.65 -9.78
N PHE A 205 3.59 1.51 -10.21
CA PHE A 205 3.21 0.91 -11.49
C PHE A 205 2.82 -0.56 -11.35
N GLU A 206 2.04 -1.05 -12.30
CA GLU A 206 1.68 -2.45 -12.48
C GLU A 206 1.56 -2.78 -13.97
N ASN A 207 1.75 -4.05 -14.35
CA ASN A 207 1.61 -4.55 -15.74
C ASN A 207 2.61 -3.94 -16.76
N LEU A 208 3.83 -3.61 -16.34
CA LEU A 208 4.89 -3.11 -17.24
C LEU A 208 5.76 -4.24 -17.80
#